data_2bbd8982b6f4a4057ef7c0787b10cb33
#
_entry.id   2bbd8982b6f4a4057ef7c0787b10cb33
#
_cell.length_a   1.000
_cell.length_b   1.000
_cell.length_c   1.000
_cell.angle_alpha   90.00
_cell.angle_beta   90.00
_cell.angle_gamma   90.00
#
_symmetry.space_group_name_H-M   'P 1'
#
loop_
_entity.id
_entity.type
_entity.pdbx_description
1 polymer ?
#
loop_
_entity_poly.entity_id
_entity_poly.type
_entity_poly.pdbx_seq_one_letter_code
_entity_poly.pdbx_strand_id
1 'polypeptide(L)'
;MPTVTVAVITHNRKELLKSCLSSLINGTLLPDEIRVYDNASTDGTAEMLKCEFPQVKVFENKENFGLSYCHNQALSSFTTDSLLLLDDDNIVAPDMLEKLLKKLFSDQKLGIVLPLFMNGYDDPKTVCFCGGETSLWSGRNILRDKNFPKEQETYPTYRVPNATLIKKEAAQATGLMDDRLFSTMADEDYCRRMAKLGYRAEFLLSAVTDHMQEVKRSDARRLGLTNPLQTYIFARNRAVLIKRYGMLFQFLVFMLFWQPLYHLYYLFNMLRYRAPGSFLKAYLAGIVDSISHAFTGNLPSLSDIRQRFN
;
A
#
# COMPACT_ATOMS: atom_id res chain seq x y z
N MET A 1 0.05 -15.32 -23.79
CA MET A 1 0.15 -15.07 -22.32
C MET A 1 -0.99 -14.18 -21.95
N PRO A 2 -1.44 -14.17 -20.67
CA PRO A 2 -2.40 -13.18 -20.20
C PRO A 2 -1.82 -11.76 -20.33
N THR A 3 -2.69 -10.80 -20.63
CA THR A 3 -2.33 -9.40 -20.82
C THR A 3 -2.22 -8.67 -19.49
N VAL A 4 -1.34 -7.64 -19.42
CA VAL A 4 -1.10 -6.86 -18.21
C VAL A 4 -0.98 -5.37 -18.45
N THR A 5 -1.72 -4.59 -17.68
CA THR A 5 -1.48 -3.15 -17.50
C THR A 5 -0.61 -2.96 -16.28
N VAL A 6 0.46 -2.17 -16.39
CA VAL A 6 1.24 -1.69 -15.24
C VAL A 6 0.85 -0.24 -14.97
N ALA A 7 0.38 0.03 -13.76
CA ALA A 7 0.01 1.36 -13.27
C ALA A 7 1.04 1.84 -12.25
N VAL A 8 1.86 2.80 -12.62
CA VAL A 8 2.87 3.41 -11.74
C VAL A 8 2.31 4.69 -11.14
N ILE A 9 2.36 4.81 -9.82
CA ILE A 9 1.90 6.00 -9.10
C ILE A 9 3.11 6.82 -8.69
N THR A 10 3.07 8.13 -8.91
CA THR A 10 4.17 9.06 -8.60
C THR A 10 3.70 10.38 -8.01
N HIS A 11 4.56 11.04 -7.23
CA HIS A 11 4.41 12.41 -6.77
C HIS A 11 5.76 13.01 -6.40
N ASN A 12 6.28 13.97 -7.19
CA ASN A 12 7.55 14.67 -6.93
C ASN A 12 8.75 13.73 -6.71
N ARG A 13 8.89 12.71 -7.58
CA ARG A 13 9.95 11.70 -7.51
C ARG A 13 10.48 11.33 -8.91
N LYS A 14 10.72 12.35 -9.75
CA LYS A 14 11.12 12.20 -11.15
C LYS A 14 12.21 11.16 -11.38
N GLU A 15 13.30 11.18 -10.63
CA GLU A 15 14.45 10.28 -10.85
C GLU A 15 14.15 8.81 -10.45
N LEU A 16 13.35 8.60 -9.39
CA LEU A 16 12.89 7.27 -9.01
C LEU A 16 11.94 6.70 -10.04
N LEU A 17 10.96 7.51 -10.49
CA LEU A 17 10.04 7.12 -11.56
C LEU A 17 10.79 6.75 -12.85
N LYS A 18 11.80 7.54 -13.26
CA LYS A 18 12.63 7.23 -14.42
C LYS A 18 13.32 5.87 -14.29
N SER A 19 13.90 5.58 -13.12
CA SER A 19 14.55 4.31 -12.83
C SER A 19 13.55 3.15 -12.81
N CYS A 20 12.38 3.34 -12.23
CA CYS A 20 11.28 2.37 -12.19
C CYS A 20 10.81 2.01 -13.61
N LEU A 21 10.47 3.01 -14.43
CA LEU A 21 10.04 2.81 -15.81
C LEU A 21 11.12 2.15 -16.67
N SER A 22 12.39 2.56 -16.52
CA SER A 22 13.51 1.93 -17.21
C SER A 22 13.65 0.45 -16.85
N SER A 23 13.47 0.08 -15.58
CA SER A 23 13.53 -1.32 -15.15
C SER A 23 12.39 -2.17 -15.75
N LEU A 24 11.20 -1.61 -15.91
CA LEU A 24 10.04 -2.27 -16.53
C LEU A 24 10.26 -2.50 -18.02
N ILE A 25 10.77 -1.50 -18.74
CA ILE A 25 10.96 -1.56 -20.21
C ILE A 25 12.10 -2.50 -20.58
N ASN A 26 13.08 -2.69 -19.70
CA ASN A 26 14.20 -3.61 -19.88
C ASN A 26 13.93 -5.03 -19.36
N GLY A 27 12.68 -5.34 -18.96
CA GLY A 27 12.27 -6.65 -18.50
C GLY A 27 12.23 -7.71 -19.62
N THR A 28 12.26 -9.00 -19.24
CA THR A 28 12.12 -10.14 -20.17
C THR A 28 10.73 -10.22 -20.80
N LEU A 29 9.72 -9.69 -20.09
CA LEU A 29 8.35 -9.55 -20.57
C LEU A 29 7.93 -8.09 -20.49
N LEU A 30 7.57 -7.52 -21.64
CA LEU A 30 7.05 -6.16 -21.69
C LEU A 30 5.56 -6.14 -21.32
N PRO A 31 5.11 -5.15 -20.53
CA PRO A 31 3.68 -4.93 -20.29
C PRO A 31 2.94 -4.59 -21.59
N ASP A 32 1.68 -5.00 -21.73
CA ASP A 32 0.81 -4.58 -22.84
C ASP A 32 0.49 -3.08 -22.77
N GLU A 33 0.45 -2.53 -21.57
CA GLU A 33 0.20 -1.10 -21.34
C GLU A 33 0.93 -0.63 -20.08
N ILE A 34 1.62 0.52 -20.18
CA ILE A 34 2.17 1.23 -19.02
C ILE A 34 1.40 2.54 -18.86
N ARG A 35 0.88 2.75 -17.65
CA ARG A 35 0.19 3.97 -17.23
C ARG A 35 0.93 4.60 -16.08
N VAL A 36 1.14 5.91 -16.12
CA VAL A 36 1.63 6.69 -14.99
C VAL A 36 0.50 7.57 -14.47
N TYR A 37 0.21 7.46 -13.19
CA TYR A 37 -0.71 8.32 -12.47
C TYR A 37 0.11 9.34 -11.69
N ASP A 38 0.27 10.52 -12.28
CA ASP A 38 0.99 11.63 -11.66
C ASP A 38 0.06 12.40 -10.72
N ASN A 39 0.36 12.32 -9.44
CA ASN A 39 -0.46 12.88 -8.37
C ASN A 39 -0.10 14.34 -8.07
N ALA A 40 -0.07 15.19 -9.12
CA ALA A 40 0.28 16.60 -9.12
C ALA A 40 1.76 16.88 -8.80
N SER A 41 2.68 16.32 -9.58
CA SER A 41 4.10 16.64 -9.49
C SER A 41 4.43 18.02 -10.04
N THR A 42 5.45 18.66 -9.47
CA THR A 42 5.96 19.98 -9.84
C THR A 42 7.48 20.01 -10.11
N ASP A 43 8.10 18.81 -10.14
CA ASP A 43 9.56 18.62 -10.24
C ASP A 43 10.06 18.35 -11.67
N GLY A 44 9.21 18.56 -12.70
CA GLY A 44 9.51 18.27 -14.09
C GLY A 44 9.23 16.82 -14.50
N THR A 45 8.43 16.10 -13.73
CA THR A 45 8.01 14.72 -14.02
C THR A 45 7.26 14.65 -15.37
N ALA A 46 6.31 15.54 -15.64
CA ALA A 46 5.53 15.53 -16.87
C ALA A 46 6.40 15.72 -18.13
N GLU A 47 7.36 16.65 -18.10
CA GLU A 47 8.30 16.90 -19.17
C GLU A 47 9.20 15.69 -19.43
N MET A 48 9.71 15.07 -18.37
CA MET A 48 10.54 13.86 -18.49
C MET A 48 9.75 12.71 -19.13
N LEU A 49 8.51 12.46 -18.70
CA LEU A 49 7.65 11.42 -19.27
C LEU A 49 7.43 11.65 -20.77
N LYS A 50 7.10 12.89 -21.15
CA LYS A 50 6.86 13.24 -22.56
C LYS A 50 8.10 13.05 -23.44
N CYS A 51 9.28 13.38 -22.93
CA CYS A 51 10.53 13.32 -23.71
C CYS A 51 11.16 11.93 -23.75
N GLU A 52 11.18 11.22 -22.62
CA GLU A 52 11.94 9.98 -22.47
C GLU A 52 11.06 8.70 -22.55
N PHE A 53 9.75 8.82 -22.27
CA PHE A 53 8.82 7.69 -22.23
C PHE A 53 7.53 7.95 -23.03
N PRO A 54 7.61 8.30 -24.34
CA PRO A 54 6.43 8.68 -25.13
C PRO A 54 5.41 7.55 -25.31
N GLN A 55 5.79 6.29 -25.05
CA GLN A 55 4.92 5.12 -25.09
C GLN A 55 4.05 4.94 -23.84
N VAL A 56 4.33 5.70 -22.77
CA VAL A 56 3.59 5.61 -21.49
C VAL A 56 2.35 6.50 -21.56
N LYS A 57 1.21 5.99 -21.11
CA LYS A 57 0.00 6.80 -20.95
C LYS A 57 0.03 7.55 -19.60
N VAL A 58 -0.02 8.86 -19.64
CA VAL A 58 0.06 9.71 -18.43
C VAL A 58 -1.32 10.22 -18.05
N PHE A 59 -1.66 10.10 -16.75
CA PHE A 59 -2.88 10.61 -16.13
C PHE A 59 -2.46 11.60 -15.04
N GLU A 60 -2.62 12.90 -15.31
CA GLU A 60 -2.24 13.96 -14.38
C GLU A 60 -3.41 14.34 -13.49
N ASN A 61 -3.21 14.30 -12.18
CA ASN A 61 -4.16 14.80 -11.20
C ASN A 61 -3.93 16.30 -10.94
N LYS A 62 -5.00 17.04 -10.65
CA LYS A 62 -4.92 18.49 -10.37
C LYS A 62 -4.31 18.81 -8.99
N GLU A 63 -4.39 17.87 -8.07
CA GLU A 63 -3.84 17.93 -6.71
C GLU A 63 -3.45 16.54 -6.22
N ASN A 64 -2.65 16.45 -5.17
CA ASN A 64 -2.28 15.16 -4.57
C ASN A 64 -3.48 14.53 -3.86
N PHE A 65 -4.19 13.63 -4.53
CA PHE A 65 -5.35 12.90 -4.02
C PHE A 65 -5.00 11.71 -3.11
N GLY A 66 -3.73 11.39 -2.92
CA GLY A 66 -3.26 10.24 -2.15
C GLY A 66 -3.25 8.94 -2.96
N LEU A 67 -2.56 7.95 -2.40
CA LEU A 67 -2.24 6.69 -3.09
C LEU A 67 -3.50 5.88 -3.46
N SER A 68 -4.42 5.69 -2.51
CA SER A 68 -5.63 4.88 -2.75
C SER A 68 -6.54 5.46 -3.85
N TYR A 69 -6.55 6.78 -4.02
CA TYR A 69 -7.28 7.42 -5.12
C TYR A 69 -6.68 7.04 -6.48
N CYS A 70 -5.35 7.13 -6.62
CA CYS A 70 -4.66 6.74 -7.87
C CYS A 70 -4.82 5.23 -8.15
N HIS A 71 -4.74 4.39 -7.12
CA HIS A 71 -5.06 2.96 -7.26
C HIS A 71 -6.48 2.74 -7.79
N ASN A 72 -7.46 3.49 -7.29
CA ASN A 72 -8.85 3.39 -7.74
C ASN A 72 -9.04 3.88 -9.18
N GLN A 73 -8.31 4.91 -9.62
CA GLN A 73 -8.29 5.31 -11.03
C GLN A 73 -7.78 4.15 -11.92
N ALA A 74 -6.70 3.47 -11.51
CA ALA A 74 -6.18 2.32 -12.23
C ALA A 74 -7.15 1.13 -12.22
N LEU A 75 -7.68 0.76 -11.03
CA LEU A 75 -8.63 -0.34 -10.86
C LEU A 75 -9.93 -0.16 -11.65
N SER A 76 -10.40 1.08 -11.82
CA SER A 76 -11.65 1.37 -12.53
C SER A 76 -11.52 1.36 -14.06
N SER A 77 -10.31 1.44 -14.60
CA SER A 77 -10.10 1.75 -16.01
C SER A 77 -9.25 0.75 -16.80
N PHE A 78 -8.59 -0.23 -16.15
CA PHE A 78 -7.81 -1.22 -16.90
C PHE A 78 -8.71 -2.23 -17.62
N THR A 79 -8.25 -2.72 -18.77
CA THR A 79 -9.02 -3.64 -19.64
C THR A 79 -8.31 -5.00 -19.83
N THR A 80 -7.04 -5.09 -19.51
CA THR A 80 -6.21 -6.30 -19.60
C THR A 80 -6.65 -7.39 -18.61
N ASP A 81 -6.08 -8.59 -18.71
CA ASP A 81 -6.40 -9.73 -17.83
C ASP A 81 -5.89 -9.54 -16.40
N SER A 82 -4.91 -8.64 -16.22
CA SER A 82 -4.34 -8.31 -14.91
C SER A 82 -3.86 -6.86 -14.85
N LEU A 83 -3.74 -6.34 -13.60
CA LEU A 83 -3.24 -5.01 -13.28
C LEU A 83 -2.10 -5.13 -12.27
N LEU A 84 -0.92 -4.62 -12.59
CA LEU A 84 0.16 -4.40 -11.63
C LEU A 84 0.08 -2.96 -11.11
N LEU A 85 -0.28 -2.79 -9.84
CA LEU A 85 -0.11 -1.52 -9.12
C LEU A 85 1.33 -1.45 -8.64
N LEU A 86 2.04 -0.37 -8.96
CA LEU A 86 3.46 -0.21 -8.67
C LEU A 86 3.75 1.21 -8.18
N ASP A 87 4.47 1.35 -7.07
CA ASP A 87 4.97 2.65 -6.64
C ASP A 87 6.29 2.99 -7.36
N ASP A 88 6.55 4.27 -7.57
CA ASP A 88 7.68 4.80 -8.34
C ASP A 88 9.06 4.51 -7.73
N ASP A 89 9.13 4.05 -6.48
CA ASP A 89 10.36 3.69 -5.76
C ASP A 89 10.72 2.20 -5.83
N ASN A 90 10.15 1.48 -6.80
CA ASN A 90 10.48 0.07 -7.06
C ASN A 90 11.31 -0.09 -8.33
N ILE A 91 12.47 -0.73 -8.22
CA ILE A 91 13.28 -1.19 -9.34
C ILE A 91 13.04 -2.69 -9.50
N VAL A 92 12.35 -3.07 -10.56
CA VAL A 92 11.92 -4.45 -10.75
C VAL A 92 13.04 -5.31 -11.36
N ALA A 93 13.21 -6.55 -10.88
CA ALA A 93 14.11 -7.51 -11.54
C ALA A 93 13.60 -7.84 -12.94
N PRO A 94 14.49 -8.09 -13.92
CA PRO A 94 14.11 -8.28 -15.32
C PRO A 94 13.02 -9.33 -15.56
N ASP A 95 13.00 -10.41 -14.79
CA ASP A 95 12.06 -11.53 -14.94
C ASP A 95 10.88 -11.47 -13.95
N MET A 96 10.77 -10.39 -13.16
CA MET A 96 9.75 -10.27 -12.11
C MET A 96 8.33 -10.36 -12.68
N LEU A 97 8.01 -9.57 -13.70
CA LEU A 97 6.67 -9.51 -14.28
C LEU A 97 6.23 -10.85 -14.87
N GLU A 98 7.14 -11.50 -15.59
CA GLU A 98 6.89 -12.83 -16.18
C GLU A 98 6.58 -13.88 -15.11
N LYS A 99 7.38 -13.92 -14.04
CA LYS A 99 7.18 -14.83 -12.91
C LYS A 99 5.85 -14.58 -12.20
N LEU A 100 5.52 -13.31 -11.93
CA LEU A 100 4.27 -12.94 -11.28
C LEU A 100 3.06 -13.34 -12.13
N LEU A 101 3.06 -13.08 -13.46
CA LEU A 101 1.99 -13.48 -14.35
C LEU A 101 1.82 -14.99 -14.40
N LYS A 102 2.91 -15.74 -14.59
CA LYS A 102 2.89 -17.20 -14.58
C LYS A 102 2.28 -17.75 -13.30
N LYS A 103 2.66 -17.20 -12.16
CA LYS A 103 2.11 -17.60 -10.85
C LYS A 103 0.64 -17.24 -10.70
N LEU A 104 0.24 -16.00 -11.03
CA LEU A 104 -1.12 -15.52 -10.86
C LEU A 104 -2.13 -16.38 -11.63
N PHE A 105 -1.77 -16.81 -12.84
CA PHE A 105 -2.65 -17.61 -13.71
C PHE A 105 -2.48 -19.12 -13.56
N SER A 106 -1.61 -19.59 -12.66
CA SER A 106 -1.49 -21.02 -12.34
C SER A 106 -2.61 -21.55 -11.44
N ASP A 107 -3.35 -20.66 -10.76
CA ASP A 107 -4.43 -21.01 -9.84
C ASP A 107 -5.61 -20.04 -9.99
N GLN A 108 -6.81 -20.58 -10.18
CA GLN A 108 -8.03 -19.76 -10.33
C GLN A 108 -8.40 -18.97 -9.07
N LYS A 109 -8.05 -19.49 -7.88
CA LYS A 109 -8.34 -18.83 -6.60
C LYS A 109 -7.28 -17.81 -6.21
N LEU A 110 -6.19 -17.70 -6.96
CA LEU A 110 -5.18 -16.69 -6.71
C LEU A 110 -5.63 -15.36 -7.34
N GLY A 111 -5.94 -14.38 -6.48
CA GLY A 111 -6.42 -13.06 -6.91
C GLY A 111 -5.30 -12.03 -6.95
N ILE A 112 -4.28 -12.19 -6.10
CA ILE A 112 -3.14 -11.28 -5.97
C ILE A 112 -1.84 -12.08 -5.83
N VAL A 113 -0.80 -11.63 -6.54
CA VAL A 113 0.59 -12.08 -6.35
C VAL A 113 1.51 -10.88 -6.20
N LEU A 114 2.47 -10.98 -5.27
CA LEU A 114 3.45 -9.94 -4.99
C LEU A 114 4.87 -10.49 -5.12
N PRO A 115 5.84 -9.65 -5.50
CA PRO A 115 7.25 -10.00 -5.45
C PRO A 115 7.80 -9.93 -4.02
N LEU A 116 8.97 -10.51 -3.80
CA LEU A 116 9.79 -10.28 -2.63
C LEU A 116 10.42 -8.89 -2.72
N PHE A 117 10.27 -8.08 -1.65
CA PHE A 117 10.85 -6.75 -1.58
C PHE A 117 12.23 -6.79 -0.92
N MET A 118 13.23 -6.34 -1.65
CA MET A 118 14.59 -6.17 -1.16
C MET A 118 14.85 -4.70 -0.81
N ASN A 119 15.71 -4.42 0.15
CA ASN A 119 16.18 -3.06 0.38
C ASN A 119 17.19 -2.70 -0.72
N GLY A 120 16.85 -1.76 -1.57
CA GLY A 120 17.64 -1.41 -2.74
C GLY A 120 18.96 -0.68 -2.41
N TYR A 121 19.10 -0.13 -1.19
CA TYR A 121 20.31 0.55 -0.73
C TYR A 121 21.28 -0.32 0.06
N ASP A 122 20.90 -1.57 0.37
CA ASP A 122 21.79 -2.47 1.11
C ASP A 122 22.76 -3.22 0.18
N ASP A 123 23.99 -3.42 0.64
CA ASP A 123 24.96 -4.28 -0.01
C ASP A 123 25.67 -5.16 1.05
N PRO A 124 25.44 -6.49 1.10
CA PRO A 124 24.47 -7.23 0.26
C PRO A 124 23.02 -6.87 0.55
N LYS A 125 22.17 -7.00 -0.48
CA LYS A 125 20.74 -6.70 -0.36
C LYS A 125 20.05 -7.55 0.71
N THR A 126 19.24 -6.90 1.53
CA THR A 126 18.44 -7.56 2.58
C THR A 126 16.96 -7.53 2.25
N VAL A 127 16.21 -8.52 2.75
CA VAL A 127 14.74 -8.54 2.60
C VAL A 127 14.15 -7.41 3.45
N CYS A 128 13.42 -6.48 2.84
CA CYS A 128 12.74 -5.43 3.57
C CYS A 128 11.29 -5.81 3.93
N PHE A 129 10.59 -6.52 3.04
CA PHE A 129 9.22 -6.95 3.27
C PHE A 129 8.89 -8.25 2.54
N CYS A 130 8.14 -9.14 3.19
CA CYS A 130 7.76 -10.45 2.68
C CYS A 130 6.36 -10.89 3.13
N GLY A 131 5.51 -9.95 3.52
CA GLY A 131 4.15 -10.23 3.90
C GLY A 131 3.86 -10.10 5.39
N GLY A 132 2.62 -10.39 5.72
CA GLY A 132 2.11 -10.31 7.08
C GLY A 132 0.62 -10.01 7.11
N GLU A 133 0.16 -9.68 8.30
CA GLU A 133 -1.21 -9.28 8.57
C GLU A 133 -1.29 -8.40 9.82
N THR A 134 -2.42 -7.77 10.03
CA THR A 134 -2.72 -7.11 11.30
C THR A 134 -3.44 -8.09 12.23
N SER A 135 -2.93 -8.26 13.45
CA SER A 135 -3.60 -9.04 14.50
C SER A 135 -4.96 -8.44 14.81
N LEU A 136 -6.01 -9.22 14.64
CA LEU A 136 -7.38 -8.78 14.99
C LEU A 136 -7.62 -8.73 16.50
N TRP A 137 -6.70 -9.24 17.32
CA TRP A 137 -6.73 -9.14 18.77
C TRP A 137 -6.12 -7.84 19.29
N SER A 138 -4.92 -7.52 18.77
CA SER A 138 -4.09 -6.45 19.33
C SER A 138 -3.90 -5.27 18.39
N GLY A 139 -4.25 -5.36 17.12
CA GLY A 139 -3.95 -4.34 16.11
C GLY A 139 -2.45 -4.22 15.76
N ARG A 140 -1.59 -5.14 16.25
CA ARG A 140 -0.16 -5.16 15.89
C ARG A 140 0.03 -5.74 14.51
N ASN A 141 0.98 -5.19 13.78
CA ASN A 141 1.46 -5.82 12.57
C ASN A 141 2.22 -7.11 12.92
N ILE A 142 1.74 -8.23 12.42
CA ILE A 142 2.42 -9.52 12.46
C ILE A 142 3.13 -9.63 11.10
N LEU A 143 4.41 -9.28 11.08
CA LEU A 143 5.25 -9.45 9.90
C LEU A 143 5.78 -10.87 9.86
N ARG A 144 5.93 -11.41 8.66
CA ARG A 144 6.54 -12.72 8.47
C ARG A 144 8.03 -12.65 8.77
N ASP A 145 8.58 -13.75 9.30
CA ASP A 145 10.02 -13.88 9.47
C ASP A 145 10.69 -13.80 8.08
N LYS A 146 11.80 -13.09 8.02
CA LYS A 146 12.60 -12.90 6.80
C LYS A 146 13.52 -14.10 6.50
N ASN A 147 13.63 -15.05 7.43
CA ASN A 147 14.36 -16.30 7.26
C ASN A 147 13.40 -17.36 6.68
N PHE A 148 13.35 -17.45 5.37
CA PHE A 148 12.48 -18.40 4.69
C PHE A 148 13.08 -19.81 4.65
N PRO A 149 12.27 -20.87 4.84
CA PRO A 149 12.64 -22.21 4.41
C PRO A 149 12.89 -22.19 2.89
N LYS A 150 14.03 -22.71 2.43
CA LYS A 150 14.44 -22.69 1.01
C LYS A 150 13.46 -23.44 0.08
N GLU A 151 12.70 -24.37 0.65
CA GLU A 151 11.76 -25.20 -0.10
C GLU A 151 10.40 -24.54 -0.36
N GLN A 152 10.10 -23.41 0.30
CA GLN A 152 8.81 -22.75 0.16
C GLN A 152 8.87 -21.65 -0.89
N GLU A 153 8.11 -21.83 -1.97
CA GLU A 153 8.07 -20.88 -3.10
C GLU A 153 7.18 -19.66 -2.83
N THR A 154 6.09 -19.82 -2.08
CA THR A 154 5.11 -18.76 -1.85
C THR A 154 4.65 -18.68 -0.40
N TYR A 155 4.18 -17.46 0.00
CA TYR A 155 3.58 -17.23 1.31
C TYR A 155 2.26 -16.47 1.20
N PRO A 156 1.19 -16.90 1.91
CA PRO A 156 -0.05 -16.16 1.99
C PRO A 156 0.14 -14.86 2.78
N THR A 157 -0.58 -13.80 2.37
CA THR A 157 -0.53 -12.49 3.02
C THR A 157 -1.89 -11.79 2.94
N TYR A 158 -2.14 -10.87 3.89
CA TYR A 158 -3.19 -9.86 3.78
C TYR A 158 -2.62 -8.47 3.52
N ARG A 159 -1.32 -8.27 3.66
CA ARG A 159 -0.66 -6.99 3.40
C ARG A 159 -0.01 -7.01 2.02
N VAL A 160 -0.40 -6.06 1.19
CA VAL A 160 -0.03 -6.01 -0.24
C VAL A 160 0.51 -4.62 -0.61
N PRO A 161 1.71 -4.27 -0.14
CA PRO A 161 2.28 -2.97 -0.45
C PRO A 161 2.74 -2.86 -1.91
N ASN A 162 2.99 -1.68 -2.34
CA ASN A 162 3.84 -1.12 -3.40
C ASN A 162 3.99 -1.82 -4.76
N ALA A 163 3.94 -3.14 -4.87
CA ALA A 163 4.00 -3.88 -6.15
C ALA A 163 3.03 -5.05 -6.07
N THR A 164 1.82 -4.85 -6.58
CA THR A 164 0.71 -5.80 -6.41
C THR A 164 0.12 -6.14 -7.76
N LEU A 165 0.33 -7.39 -8.24
CA LEU A 165 -0.31 -7.91 -9.44
C LEU A 165 -1.67 -8.52 -9.09
N ILE A 166 -2.74 -8.00 -9.69
CA ILE A 166 -4.14 -8.33 -9.38
C ILE A 166 -4.80 -8.93 -10.62
N LYS A 167 -5.49 -10.06 -10.47
CA LYS A 167 -6.31 -10.68 -11.51
C LYS A 167 -7.59 -9.87 -11.76
N LYS A 168 -7.97 -9.68 -13.03
CA LYS A 168 -9.13 -8.86 -13.42
C LYS A 168 -10.43 -9.30 -12.75
N GLU A 169 -10.74 -10.59 -12.79
CA GLU A 169 -11.98 -11.13 -12.21
C GLU A 169 -12.02 -10.88 -10.69
N ALA A 170 -10.87 -11.05 -10.01
CA ALA A 170 -10.76 -10.79 -8.58
C ALA A 170 -10.93 -9.30 -8.26
N ALA A 171 -10.34 -8.40 -9.08
CA ALA A 171 -10.50 -6.96 -8.94
C ALA A 171 -11.95 -6.53 -9.15
N GLN A 172 -12.60 -7.02 -10.20
CA GLN A 172 -14.00 -6.71 -10.51
C GLN A 172 -14.96 -7.18 -9.41
N ALA A 173 -14.75 -8.41 -8.90
CA ALA A 173 -15.56 -8.96 -7.81
C ALA A 173 -15.36 -8.20 -6.47
N THR A 174 -14.14 -7.72 -6.19
CA THR A 174 -13.81 -7.00 -4.95
C THR A 174 -14.24 -5.53 -4.99
N GLY A 175 -14.26 -4.93 -6.18
CA GLY A 175 -14.53 -3.51 -6.40
C GLY A 175 -13.32 -2.62 -6.08
N LEU A 176 -13.57 -1.36 -5.71
CA LEU A 176 -12.53 -0.37 -5.44
C LEU A 176 -11.99 -0.48 -4.01
N MET A 177 -10.81 0.08 -3.77
CA MET A 177 -10.27 0.28 -2.42
C MET A 177 -11.10 1.32 -1.67
N ASP A 178 -11.23 1.16 -0.33
CA ASP A 178 -11.86 2.19 0.50
C ASP A 178 -10.88 3.37 0.68
N ASP A 179 -11.08 4.43 -0.10
CA ASP A 179 -10.23 5.62 -0.11
C ASP A 179 -10.25 6.42 1.20
N ARG A 180 -11.29 6.22 2.05
CA ARG A 180 -11.36 6.79 3.40
C ARG A 180 -10.27 6.24 4.32
N LEU A 181 -9.70 5.08 4.00
CA LEU A 181 -8.52 4.52 4.69
C LEU A 181 -7.22 5.16 4.22
N PHE A 182 -7.25 5.88 3.11
CA PHE A 182 -6.17 6.66 2.49
C PHE A 182 -5.00 5.79 2.01
N SER A 183 -4.02 5.48 2.85
CA SER A 183 -2.85 4.64 2.51
C SER A 183 -2.62 3.52 3.51
N THR A 184 -2.96 3.76 4.77
CA THR A 184 -2.68 2.81 5.86
C THR A 184 -3.84 1.82 6.01
N MET A 185 -3.57 0.54 5.84
CA MET A 185 -4.55 -0.57 5.92
C MET A 185 -5.60 -0.59 4.81
N ALA A 186 -5.54 0.28 3.80
CA ALA A 186 -6.43 0.21 2.64
C ALA A 186 -6.14 -1.02 1.79
N ASP A 187 -4.86 -1.35 1.65
CA ASP A 187 -4.34 -2.56 1.02
C ASP A 187 -4.80 -3.84 1.74
N GLU A 188 -4.68 -3.86 3.07
CA GLU A 188 -5.11 -5.00 3.86
C GLU A 188 -6.64 -5.17 3.86
N ASP A 189 -7.41 -4.07 3.94
CA ASP A 189 -8.87 -4.09 3.77
C ASP A 189 -9.26 -4.68 2.41
N TYR A 190 -8.60 -4.26 1.36
CA TYR A 190 -8.82 -4.76 0.01
C TYR A 190 -8.58 -6.28 -0.09
N CYS A 191 -7.43 -6.75 0.41
CA CYS A 191 -7.11 -8.18 0.49
C CYS A 191 -8.11 -8.99 1.30
N ARG A 192 -8.54 -8.47 2.46
CA ARG A 192 -9.50 -9.16 3.31
C ARG A 192 -10.90 -9.23 2.66
N ARG A 193 -11.32 -8.20 1.92
CA ARG A 193 -12.55 -8.26 1.12
C ARG A 193 -12.45 -9.30 0.01
N MET A 194 -11.34 -9.33 -0.69
CA MET A 194 -11.04 -10.32 -1.73
C MET A 194 -11.04 -11.74 -1.17
N ALA A 195 -10.46 -11.95 0.03
CA ALA A 195 -10.46 -13.25 0.70
C ALA A 195 -11.87 -13.73 1.09
N LYS A 196 -12.78 -12.83 1.47
CA LYS A 196 -14.20 -13.19 1.71
C LYS A 196 -14.92 -13.69 0.45
N LEU A 197 -14.40 -13.35 -0.73
CA LEU A 197 -14.90 -13.85 -2.03
C LEU A 197 -14.21 -15.14 -2.48
N GLY A 198 -13.32 -15.71 -1.65
CA GLY A 198 -12.64 -16.98 -1.90
C GLY A 198 -11.32 -16.86 -2.66
N TYR A 199 -10.85 -15.65 -2.92
CA TYR A 199 -9.53 -15.43 -3.51
C TYR A 199 -8.42 -15.37 -2.46
N ARG A 200 -7.17 -15.63 -2.90
CA ARG A 200 -5.98 -15.55 -2.05
C ARG A 200 -4.99 -14.52 -2.58
N ALA A 201 -4.17 -13.99 -1.67
CA ALA A 201 -3.00 -13.17 -1.99
C ALA A 201 -1.74 -13.88 -1.49
N GLU A 202 -0.71 -13.97 -2.35
CA GLU A 202 0.53 -14.67 -2.05
C GLU A 202 1.77 -13.87 -2.48
N PHE A 203 2.83 -13.94 -1.67
CA PHE A 203 4.17 -13.55 -2.08
C PHE A 203 4.83 -14.67 -2.87
N LEU A 204 5.46 -14.33 -3.98
CA LEU A 204 6.30 -15.22 -4.77
C LEU A 204 7.78 -14.85 -4.52
N LEU A 205 8.52 -15.73 -3.83
CA LEU A 205 9.89 -15.44 -3.39
C LEU A 205 10.91 -15.34 -4.53
N SER A 206 10.63 -16.02 -5.66
CA SER A 206 11.50 -15.98 -6.84
C SER A 206 11.32 -14.73 -7.71
N ALA A 207 10.24 -13.97 -7.54
CA ALA A 207 10.03 -12.68 -8.18
C ALA A 207 10.50 -11.57 -7.24
N VAL A 208 11.38 -10.68 -7.70
CA VAL A 208 12.07 -9.72 -6.81
C VAL A 208 11.90 -8.28 -7.30
N THR A 209 11.73 -7.35 -6.38
CA THR A 209 11.85 -5.92 -6.62
C THR A 209 12.71 -5.27 -5.55
N ASP A 210 13.52 -4.28 -5.94
CA ASP A 210 14.28 -3.44 -5.03
C ASP A 210 13.43 -2.23 -4.65
N HIS A 211 13.16 -2.06 -3.37
CA HIS A 211 12.45 -0.92 -2.83
C HIS A 211 13.46 0.16 -2.45
N MET A 212 13.43 1.28 -3.17
CA MET A 212 14.38 2.39 -3.06
C MET A 212 13.93 3.39 -2.00
N GLN A 213 13.69 2.92 -0.77
CA GLN A 213 13.27 3.77 0.33
C GLN A 213 14.46 4.10 1.24
N GLU A 214 14.90 5.36 1.24
CA GLU A 214 15.86 5.84 2.23
C GLU A 214 15.26 5.78 3.64
N VAL A 215 15.88 5.02 4.53
CA VAL A 215 15.54 5.02 5.96
C VAL A 215 16.10 6.29 6.61
N LYS A 216 15.48 7.43 6.39
CA LYS A 216 15.84 8.68 7.11
C LYS A 216 15.40 8.56 8.57
N ARG A 217 16.37 8.41 9.48
CA ARG A 217 16.16 8.27 10.93
C ARG A 217 15.92 9.62 11.60
N SER A 218 14.77 10.25 11.41
CA SER A 218 14.32 11.35 12.27
C SER A 218 13.49 10.82 13.44
N ASP A 219 13.50 11.51 14.60
CA ASP A 219 12.77 11.05 15.79
C ASP A 219 11.25 10.97 15.59
N ALA A 220 10.66 11.87 14.81
CA ALA A 220 9.25 11.77 14.43
C ALA A 220 8.95 10.56 13.53
N ARG A 221 9.90 10.16 12.67
CA ARG A 221 9.78 8.96 11.83
C ARG A 221 9.95 7.65 12.61
N ARG A 222 10.61 7.66 13.79
CA ARG A 222 10.61 6.49 14.70
C ARG A 222 9.21 6.09 15.12
N LEU A 223 8.26 7.05 15.15
CA LEU A 223 6.85 6.80 15.42
C LEU A 223 6.03 6.48 14.15
N GLY A 224 6.62 6.53 12.95
CA GLY A 224 5.92 6.37 11.69
C GLY A 224 5.00 7.55 11.34
N LEU A 225 5.18 8.71 11.99
CA LEU A 225 4.35 9.89 11.82
C LEU A 225 5.08 10.90 10.92
N THR A 226 4.65 11.02 9.66
CA THR A 226 5.33 11.88 8.67
C THR A 226 4.63 13.23 8.46
N ASN A 227 3.31 13.29 8.64
CA ASN A 227 2.49 14.48 8.52
C ASN A 227 1.20 14.35 9.36
N PRO A 228 0.41 15.44 9.55
CA PRO A 228 -0.82 15.41 10.34
C PRO A 228 -1.86 14.42 9.81
N LEU A 229 -2.07 14.34 8.49
CA LEU A 229 -3.01 13.41 7.88
C LEU A 229 -2.65 11.94 8.20
N GLN A 230 -1.38 11.57 8.02
CA GLN A 230 -0.90 10.23 8.36
C GLN A 230 -1.07 9.90 9.85
N THR A 231 -0.83 10.90 10.71
CA THR A 231 -1.01 10.78 12.15
C THR A 231 -2.47 10.50 12.52
N TYR A 232 -3.41 11.21 11.92
CA TYR A 232 -4.84 10.99 12.07
C TYR A 232 -5.27 9.58 11.64
N ILE A 233 -4.87 9.17 10.43
CA ILE A 233 -5.21 7.86 9.88
C ILE A 233 -4.65 6.74 10.75
N PHE A 234 -3.44 6.90 11.24
CA PHE A 234 -2.78 5.93 12.10
C PHE A 234 -3.51 5.73 13.43
N ALA A 235 -4.04 6.80 14.02
CA ALA A 235 -4.83 6.72 15.26
C ALA A 235 -6.19 6.02 15.06
N ARG A 236 -6.77 6.11 13.84
CA ARG A 236 -8.13 5.66 13.53
C ARG A 236 -8.20 4.24 12.94
N ASN A 237 -7.37 3.94 11.95
CA ASN A 237 -7.63 2.82 11.02
C ASN A 237 -7.52 1.43 11.66
N ARG A 238 -6.75 1.25 12.74
CA ARG A 238 -6.70 -0.04 13.45
C ARG A 238 -8.07 -0.48 13.96
N ALA A 239 -8.81 0.44 14.61
CA ALA A 239 -10.15 0.14 15.09
C ALA A 239 -11.12 -0.18 13.95
N VAL A 240 -10.99 0.54 12.84
CA VAL A 240 -11.79 0.29 11.63
C VAL A 240 -11.56 -1.13 11.12
N LEU A 241 -10.30 -1.53 10.95
CA LEU A 241 -9.95 -2.86 10.44
C LEU A 241 -10.46 -3.96 11.37
N ILE A 242 -10.21 -3.83 12.69
CA ILE A 242 -10.61 -4.86 13.65
C ILE A 242 -12.14 -4.93 13.76
N LYS A 243 -12.86 -3.82 13.68
CA LYS A 243 -14.33 -3.83 13.65
C LYS A 243 -14.89 -4.54 12.42
N ARG A 244 -14.24 -4.39 11.25
CA ARG A 244 -14.70 -5.00 9.98
C ARG A 244 -14.44 -6.50 9.90
N TYR A 245 -13.36 -6.98 10.50
CA TYR A 245 -12.85 -8.33 10.27
C TYR A 245 -12.69 -9.17 11.53
N GLY A 246 -12.65 -8.55 12.70
CA GLY A 246 -12.61 -9.24 13.99
C GLY A 246 -13.99 -9.70 14.46
N MET A 247 -14.01 -10.70 15.33
CA MET A 247 -15.20 -11.05 16.10
C MET A 247 -15.51 -9.93 17.10
N LEU A 248 -16.78 -9.83 17.53
CA LEU A 248 -17.20 -8.82 18.53
C LEU A 248 -16.29 -8.83 19.78
N PHE A 249 -15.94 -10.01 20.28
CA PHE A 249 -15.09 -10.15 21.45
C PHE A 249 -13.66 -9.62 21.20
N GLN A 250 -13.07 -9.91 20.02
CA GLN A 250 -11.77 -9.37 19.64
C GLN A 250 -11.80 -7.84 19.56
N PHE A 251 -12.85 -7.29 18.98
CA PHE A 251 -13.05 -5.84 18.90
C PHE A 251 -13.19 -5.21 20.30
N LEU A 252 -13.96 -5.80 21.21
CA LEU A 252 -14.09 -5.31 22.57
C LEU A 252 -12.76 -5.37 23.34
N VAL A 253 -12.02 -6.46 23.23
CA VAL A 253 -10.68 -6.59 23.82
C VAL A 253 -9.74 -5.51 23.27
N PHE A 254 -9.78 -5.28 21.95
CA PHE A 254 -8.97 -4.22 21.35
C PHE A 254 -9.34 -2.84 21.88
N MET A 255 -10.62 -2.49 21.85
CA MET A 255 -11.11 -1.16 22.26
C MET A 255 -10.86 -0.86 23.75
N LEU A 256 -10.99 -1.85 24.63
CA LEU A 256 -10.88 -1.67 26.08
C LEU A 256 -9.44 -1.74 26.59
N PHE A 257 -8.56 -2.51 25.94
CA PHE A 257 -7.20 -2.73 26.42
C PHE A 257 -6.13 -2.19 25.46
N TRP A 258 -6.11 -2.67 24.22
CA TRP A 258 -5.01 -2.35 23.29
C TRP A 258 -5.06 -0.92 22.77
N GLN A 259 -6.23 -0.43 22.39
CA GLN A 259 -6.35 0.91 21.85
C GLN A 259 -5.97 2.00 22.86
N PRO A 260 -6.43 1.99 24.13
CA PRO A 260 -5.96 2.92 25.16
C PRO A 260 -4.45 2.85 25.38
N LEU A 261 -3.85 1.65 25.41
CA LEU A 261 -2.41 1.49 25.57
C LEU A 261 -1.63 2.10 24.39
N TYR A 262 -2.11 1.92 23.16
CA TYR A 262 -1.52 2.57 21.99
C TYR A 262 -1.63 4.09 22.09
N HIS A 263 -2.79 4.61 22.48
CA HIS A 263 -2.97 6.05 22.61
C HIS A 263 -2.05 6.64 23.66
N LEU A 264 -1.94 6.02 24.84
CA LEU A 264 -1.01 6.44 25.88
C LEU A 264 0.45 6.41 25.39
N TYR A 265 0.85 5.33 24.74
CA TYR A 265 2.21 5.19 24.18
C TYR A 265 2.54 6.28 23.15
N TYR A 266 1.64 6.53 22.19
CA TYR A 266 1.88 7.51 21.12
C TYR A 266 1.82 8.95 21.66
N LEU A 267 0.86 9.27 22.53
CA LEU A 267 0.77 10.59 23.16
C LEU A 267 2.01 10.89 24.02
N PHE A 268 2.45 9.93 24.84
CA PHE A 268 3.67 10.06 25.62
C PHE A 268 4.89 10.33 24.73
N ASN A 269 5.05 9.58 23.65
CA ASN A 269 6.18 9.77 22.73
C ASN A 269 6.07 11.07 21.93
N MET A 270 4.87 11.50 21.54
CA MET A 270 4.67 12.80 20.88
C MET A 270 5.09 13.96 21.82
N LEU A 271 4.76 13.88 23.08
CA LEU A 271 5.19 14.86 24.10
C LEU A 271 6.71 14.79 24.31
N ARG A 272 7.27 13.58 24.48
CA ARG A 272 8.72 13.35 24.67
C ARG A 272 9.55 13.88 23.52
N TYR A 273 9.14 13.67 22.27
CA TYR A 273 9.84 14.12 21.07
C TYR A 273 9.39 15.51 20.59
N ARG A 274 8.58 16.22 21.38
CA ARG A 274 8.08 17.58 21.08
C ARG A 274 7.47 17.66 19.68
N ALA A 275 6.59 16.71 19.35
CA ALA A 275 5.88 16.71 18.07
C ALA A 275 5.11 18.03 17.88
N PRO A 276 5.03 18.56 16.63
CA PRO A 276 4.27 19.78 16.36
C PRO A 276 2.80 19.65 16.83
N GLY A 277 2.22 20.77 17.30
CA GLY A 277 0.85 20.78 17.80
C GLY A 277 -0.21 20.34 16.78
N SER A 278 0.07 20.52 15.47
CA SER A 278 -0.77 19.99 14.39
C SER A 278 -0.87 18.47 14.38
N PHE A 279 0.23 17.76 14.71
CA PHE A 279 0.24 16.30 14.82
C PHE A 279 -0.60 15.84 16.01
N LEU A 280 -0.49 16.52 17.16
CA LEU A 280 -1.29 16.19 18.33
C LEU A 280 -2.77 16.39 18.06
N LYS A 281 -3.17 17.52 17.45
CA LYS A 281 -4.55 17.77 17.03
C LYS A 281 -5.08 16.68 16.11
N ALA A 282 -4.30 16.31 15.11
CA ALA A 282 -4.65 15.27 14.14
C ALA A 282 -4.81 13.91 14.83
N TYR A 283 -3.91 13.56 15.75
CA TYR A 283 -3.98 12.31 16.50
C TYR A 283 -5.25 12.23 17.36
N LEU A 284 -5.58 13.30 18.09
CA LEU A 284 -6.78 13.37 18.90
C LEU A 284 -8.06 13.28 18.04
N ALA A 285 -8.11 13.96 16.90
CA ALA A 285 -9.20 13.83 15.95
C ALA A 285 -9.37 12.37 15.45
N GLY A 286 -8.26 11.69 15.18
CA GLY A 286 -8.26 10.26 14.83
C GLY A 286 -8.81 9.36 15.92
N ILE A 287 -8.51 9.65 17.18
CA ILE A 287 -9.09 8.94 18.34
C ILE A 287 -10.61 9.14 18.37
N VAL A 288 -11.08 10.38 18.25
CA VAL A 288 -12.52 10.70 18.29
C VAL A 288 -13.26 9.98 17.17
N ASP A 289 -12.75 10.04 15.92
CA ASP A 289 -13.38 9.38 14.79
C ASP A 289 -13.30 7.85 14.88
N SER A 290 -12.26 7.30 15.50
CA SER A 290 -12.13 5.88 15.82
C SER A 290 -13.25 5.42 16.77
N ILE A 291 -13.48 6.17 17.84
CA ILE A 291 -14.55 5.90 18.81
C ILE A 291 -15.92 6.08 18.16
N SER A 292 -16.13 7.18 17.41
CA SER A 292 -17.37 7.40 16.68
C SER A 292 -17.67 6.23 15.73
N HIS A 293 -16.68 5.79 14.96
CA HIS A 293 -16.83 4.61 14.09
C HIS A 293 -17.17 3.34 14.87
N ALA A 294 -16.62 3.18 16.07
CA ALA A 294 -16.92 2.02 16.91
C ALA A 294 -18.42 1.92 17.22
N PHE A 295 -19.12 3.03 17.46
CA PHE A 295 -20.54 3.07 17.76
C PHE A 295 -21.43 3.18 16.52
N THR A 296 -21.08 4.04 15.56
CA THR A 296 -21.96 4.38 14.42
C THR A 296 -21.70 3.54 13.17
N GLY A 297 -20.50 2.99 13.02
CA GLY A 297 -20.04 2.36 11.77
C GLY A 297 -19.65 3.35 10.67
N ASN A 298 -19.83 4.65 10.88
CA ASN A 298 -19.56 5.68 9.88
C ASN A 298 -18.09 6.12 9.90
N LEU A 299 -17.58 6.47 8.73
CA LEU A 299 -16.27 7.12 8.55
C LEU A 299 -16.48 8.45 7.85
N PRO A 300 -15.72 9.50 8.22
CA PRO A 300 -15.71 10.74 7.46
C PRO A 300 -15.34 10.50 6.01
N SER A 301 -15.89 11.31 5.10
CA SER A 301 -15.52 11.25 3.69
C SER A 301 -14.06 11.69 3.48
N LEU A 302 -13.49 11.33 2.34
CA LEU A 302 -12.12 11.76 1.98
C LEU A 302 -12.01 13.28 1.90
N SER A 303 -13.05 13.95 1.39
CA SER A 303 -13.13 15.43 1.34
C SER A 303 -13.10 16.05 2.73
N ASP A 304 -13.89 15.52 3.69
CA ASP A 304 -13.92 16.03 5.06
C ASP A 304 -12.57 15.87 5.75
N ILE A 305 -11.93 14.71 5.56
CA ILE A 305 -10.61 14.42 6.14
C ILE A 305 -9.56 15.40 5.59
N ARG A 306 -9.58 15.65 4.28
CA ARG A 306 -8.63 16.59 3.64
C ARG A 306 -8.84 18.02 4.12
N GLN A 307 -10.07 18.48 4.17
CA GLN A 307 -10.38 19.83 4.65
C GLN A 307 -9.89 20.08 6.09
N ARG A 308 -9.79 19.03 6.92
CA ARG A 308 -9.29 19.14 8.30
C ARG A 308 -7.77 19.25 8.39
N PHE A 309 -7.00 18.75 7.40
CA PHE A 309 -5.55 18.55 7.51
C PHE A 309 -4.71 19.14 6.37
N ASN A 310 -5.35 19.77 5.36
CA ASN A 310 -4.74 20.68 4.43
C ASN A 310 -4.89 22.11 4.96
#